data_a0bad8738ad97de3453ec28e153bd4ee
#
_entry.id   a0bad8738ad97de3453ec28e153bd4ee
#
_cell.length_a   1.000
_cell.length_b   1.000
_cell.length_c   1.000
_cell.angle_alpha   90.00
_cell.angle_beta   90.00
_cell.angle_gamma   90.00
#
_symmetry.space_group_name_H-M   'P 1'
#
loop_
_entity.id
_entity.type
_entity.pdbx_description
1 polymer ?
#
loop_
_entity_poly.entity_id
_entity_poly.type
_entity_poly.pdbx_seq_one_letter_code
_entity_poly.pdbx_strand_id
1 'polypeptide(L)'
;MVRCAYCGAEGKMSRQHVIPKGFINNMNFKALTVWLDKASSKVINSEMMVKDVCAECNNGELSQLDAYALKLIISYNEKILYETRKVFFKYNYDLLTRWLLKGMLQFTRRQNPYTNMETACIITETRWEFS
;
A
#
# COMPACT_ATOMS: atom_id res chain seq x y z
N MET A 1 -17.55 17.06 -3.86
CA MET A 1 -17.59 15.70 -3.26
C MET A 1 -16.27 15.00 -3.49
N VAL A 2 -15.85 14.22 -2.52
CA VAL A 2 -14.61 13.45 -2.64
C VAL A 2 -14.91 12.12 -3.34
N ARG A 3 -14.08 11.73 -4.29
CA ARG A 3 -14.20 10.48 -5.03
C ARG A 3 -13.14 9.48 -4.60
N CYS A 4 -13.53 8.20 -4.58
CA CYS A 4 -12.60 7.12 -4.34
C CYS A 4 -11.52 7.06 -5.43
N ALA A 5 -10.25 7.03 -5.02
CA ALA A 5 -9.12 6.99 -5.95
C ALA A 5 -9.06 5.71 -6.80
N TYR A 6 -9.78 4.66 -6.44
CA TYR A 6 -9.77 3.38 -7.15
C TYR A 6 -11.03 3.12 -7.98
N CYS A 7 -12.21 3.26 -7.41
CA CYS A 7 -13.45 2.97 -8.13
C CYS A 7 -14.22 4.22 -8.59
N GLY A 8 -13.77 5.42 -8.20
CA GLY A 8 -14.43 6.67 -8.55
C GLY A 8 -15.75 6.94 -7.82
N ALA A 9 -16.21 6.06 -6.94
CA ALA A 9 -17.45 6.26 -6.18
C ALA A 9 -17.37 7.53 -5.32
N GLU A 10 -18.43 8.31 -5.33
CA GLU A 10 -18.55 9.51 -4.50
C GLU A 10 -19.05 9.15 -3.11
N GLY A 11 -18.57 9.86 -2.09
CA GLY A 11 -19.05 9.69 -0.73
C GLY A 11 -17.99 9.81 0.33
N LYS A 12 -18.24 9.14 1.47
CA LYS A 12 -17.32 9.16 2.62
C LYS A 12 -16.13 8.24 2.36
N MET A 13 -14.94 8.81 2.45
CA MET A 13 -13.69 8.05 2.31
C MET A 13 -13.21 7.52 3.66
N SER A 14 -12.66 6.31 3.63
CA SER A 14 -12.00 5.68 4.76
C SER A 14 -10.52 6.11 4.85
N ARG A 15 -9.93 5.89 6.01
CA ARG A 15 -8.48 6.05 6.19
C ARG A 15 -7.77 4.75 5.85
N GLN A 16 -6.68 4.85 5.12
CA GLN A 16 -5.83 3.73 4.78
C GLN A 16 -4.37 4.05 5.07
N HIS A 17 -3.66 3.11 5.67
CA HIS A 17 -2.22 3.21 5.90
C HIS A 17 -1.48 3.02 4.57
N VAL A 18 -0.49 3.88 4.30
CA VAL A 18 0.42 3.72 3.15
C VAL A 18 1.29 2.49 3.36
N ILE A 19 1.84 2.34 4.57
CA ILE A 19 2.46 1.11 5.02
C ILE A 19 1.41 0.34 5.83
N PRO A 20 1.01 -0.87 5.41
CA PRO A 20 -0.02 -1.61 6.11
C PRO A 20 0.29 -1.80 7.60
N LYS A 21 -0.70 -1.62 8.44
CA LYS A 21 -0.54 -1.70 9.90
C LYS A 21 0.01 -3.04 10.37
N GLY A 22 -0.31 -4.12 9.67
CA GLY A 22 0.24 -5.44 9.93
C GLY A 22 1.76 -5.51 9.81
N PHE A 23 2.36 -4.77 8.87
CA PHE A 23 3.81 -4.64 8.74
C PHE A 23 4.41 -3.88 9.91
N ILE A 24 3.82 -2.75 10.28
CA ILE A 24 4.27 -1.92 11.39
C ILE A 24 4.30 -2.74 12.68
N ASN A 25 3.25 -3.53 12.93
CA ASN A 25 3.12 -4.34 14.13
C ASN A 25 4.11 -5.53 14.17
N ASN A 26 4.33 -6.20 13.03
CA ASN A 26 5.16 -7.41 12.98
C ASN A 26 6.66 -7.11 12.87
N MET A 27 7.04 -6.00 12.25
CA MET A 27 8.45 -5.66 12.03
C MET A 27 9.03 -4.72 13.09
N ASN A 28 8.27 -4.43 14.15
CA ASN A 28 8.68 -3.56 15.25
C ASN A 28 9.14 -2.15 14.82
N PHE A 29 8.53 -1.63 13.78
CA PHE A 29 8.84 -0.32 13.19
C PHE A 29 8.45 0.90 14.05
N LYS A 30 8.22 0.71 15.32
CA LYS A 30 7.84 1.83 16.22
C LYS A 30 8.83 3.00 16.21
N ALA A 31 10.06 2.75 15.79
CA ALA A 31 11.11 3.77 15.71
C ALA A 31 11.17 4.53 14.38
N LEU A 32 10.40 4.14 13.35
CA LEU A 32 10.53 4.67 11.99
C LEU A 32 9.30 5.45 11.50
N THR A 33 8.52 5.98 12.41
CA THR A 33 7.29 6.72 12.08
C THR A 33 7.50 8.21 11.84
N VAL A 34 8.72 8.63 11.54
CA VAL A 34 9.03 10.02 11.19
C VAL A 34 9.16 10.13 9.67
N TRP A 35 8.36 10.97 9.07
CA TRP A 35 8.39 11.22 7.64
C TRP A 35 8.16 12.70 7.33
N LEU A 36 8.68 13.15 6.18
CA LEU A 36 8.50 14.52 5.72
C LEU A 36 7.24 14.60 4.86
N ASP A 37 6.25 15.35 5.33
CA ASP A 37 5.09 15.71 4.52
C ASP A 37 5.44 16.90 3.62
N LYS A 38 5.71 16.62 2.35
CA LYS A 38 6.07 17.66 1.38
C LYS A 38 4.94 18.67 1.15
N ALA A 39 3.69 18.25 1.26
CA ALA A 39 2.56 19.12 1.06
C ALA A 39 2.46 20.21 2.14
N SER A 40 2.81 19.89 3.39
CA SER A 40 2.80 20.82 4.52
C SER A 40 4.20 21.32 4.91
N SER A 41 5.26 20.78 4.30
CA SER A 41 6.67 21.04 4.67
C SER A 41 6.97 20.76 6.16
N LYS A 42 6.28 19.79 6.73
CA LYS A 42 6.40 19.43 8.15
C LYS A 42 6.95 18.02 8.31
N VAL A 43 7.71 17.83 9.38
CA VAL A 43 8.09 16.51 9.86
C VAL A 43 6.94 15.94 10.68
N ILE A 44 6.43 14.78 10.28
CA ILE A 44 5.31 14.10 10.94
C ILE A 44 5.84 12.90 11.70
N ASN A 45 5.51 12.82 12.98
CA ASN A 45 5.82 11.67 13.84
C ASN A 45 4.56 10.83 14.09
N SER A 46 3.97 10.34 13.02
CA SER A 46 2.78 9.48 13.03
C SER A 46 2.76 8.58 11.81
N GLU A 47 1.89 7.57 11.83
CA GLU A 47 1.70 6.68 10.70
C GLU A 47 1.20 7.45 9.46
N MET A 48 1.83 7.19 8.31
CA MET A 48 1.42 7.81 7.06
C MET A 48 0.09 7.21 6.58
N MET A 49 -0.92 8.05 6.42
CA MET A 49 -2.27 7.64 6.01
C MET A 49 -2.78 8.48 4.85
N VAL A 50 -3.61 7.88 4.02
CA VAL A 50 -4.41 8.55 2.99
C VAL A 50 -5.90 8.41 3.32
N LYS A 51 -6.71 9.39 2.92
CA LYS A 51 -8.17 9.40 3.12
C LYS A 51 -8.87 9.68 1.79
N ASP A 52 -8.61 8.85 0.81
CA ASP A 52 -9.12 8.98 -0.55
C ASP A 52 -9.66 7.66 -1.12
N VAL A 53 -9.96 6.71 -0.25
CA VAL A 53 -10.42 5.37 -0.61
C VAL A 53 -11.75 5.07 0.08
N CYS A 54 -12.76 4.62 -0.66
CA CYS A 54 -14.02 4.20 -0.06
C CYS A 54 -13.84 2.92 0.79
N ALA A 55 -14.77 2.69 1.71
CA ALA A 55 -14.69 1.54 2.62
C ALA A 55 -14.74 0.19 1.87
N GLU A 56 -15.48 0.12 0.77
CA GLU A 56 -15.60 -1.08 -0.05
C GLU A 56 -14.27 -1.48 -0.69
N CYS A 57 -13.58 -0.54 -1.35
CA CYS A 57 -12.26 -0.79 -1.90
C CYS A 57 -11.23 -1.10 -0.81
N ASN A 58 -11.26 -0.35 0.29
CA ASN A 58 -10.30 -0.52 1.38
C ASN A 58 -10.43 -1.89 2.06
N ASN A 59 -11.64 -2.29 2.39
CA ASN A 59 -11.91 -3.56 3.08
C ASN A 59 -11.95 -4.77 2.12
N GLY A 60 -12.10 -4.54 0.83
CA GLY A 60 -12.15 -5.57 -0.19
C GLY A 60 -10.77 -5.84 -0.81
N GLU A 61 -10.59 -5.42 -2.04
CA GLU A 61 -9.44 -5.76 -2.87
C GLU A 61 -8.10 -5.27 -2.30
N LEU A 62 -8.06 -4.05 -1.76
CA LEU A 62 -6.82 -3.51 -1.20
C LEU A 62 -6.41 -4.23 0.09
N SER A 63 -7.35 -4.62 0.90
CA SER A 63 -7.11 -5.43 2.11
C SER A 63 -6.56 -6.81 1.75
N GLN A 64 -7.03 -7.42 0.68
CA GLN A 64 -6.51 -8.71 0.20
C GLN A 64 -5.07 -8.61 -0.29
N LEU A 65 -4.70 -7.54 -0.98
CA LEU A 65 -3.33 -7.29 -1.40
C LEU A 65 -2.40 -7.12 -0.19
N ASP A 66 -2.82 -6.37 0.82
CA ASP A 66 -2.05 -6.19 2.06
C ASP A 66 -1.88 -7.51 2.82
N ALA A 67 -2.92 -8.34 2.90
CA ALA A 67 -2.86 -9.65 3.54
C ALA A 67 -1.91 -10.59 2.81
N TYR A 68 -1.93 -10.60 1.48
CA TYR A 68 -1.02 -11.40 0.67
C TYR A 68 0.44 -11.00 0.91
N ALA A 69 0.75 -9.71 0.80
CA ALA A 69 2.11 -9.21 0.98
C ALA A 69 2.64 -9.45 2.40
N LEU A 70 1.81 -9.25 3.41
CA LEU A 70 2.17 -9.51 4.80
C LEU A 70 2.51 -11.00 5.01
N LYS A 71 1.68 -11.90 4.52
CA LYS A 71 1.91 -13.34 4.59
C LYS A 71 3.21 -13.74 3.88
N LEU A 72 3.45 -13.19 2.68
CA LEU A 72 4.66 -13.44 1.92
C LEU A 72 5.90 -13.02 2.68
N ILE A 73 5.93 -11.79 3.20
CA ILE A 73 7.10 -11.22 3.88
C ILE A 73 7.37 -11.93 5.20
N ILE A 74 6.35 -12.22 6.01
CA ILE A 74 6.51 -12.98 7.25
C ILE A 74 7.08 -14.37 6.98
N SER A 75 6.59 -15.05 5.94
CA SER A 75 7.06 -16.41 5.59
C SER A 75 8.55 -16.47 5.24
N TYR A 76 9.13 -15.38 4.75
CA TYR A 76 10.52 -15.35 4.30
C TYR A 76 11.44 -14.50 5.19
N ASN A 77 10.90 -13.69 6.10
CA ASN A 77 11.70 -12.76 6.90
C ASN A 77 12.78 -13.47 7.73
N GLU A 78 12.43 -14.55 8.40
CA GLU A 78 13.41 -15.34 9.18
C GLU A 78 14.50 -15.93 8.29
N LYS A 79 14.13 -16.46 7.11
CA LYS A 79 15.09 -17.03 6.15
C LYS A 79 16.07 -15.98 5.65
N ILE A 80 15.62 -14.79 5.36
CA ILE A 80 16.48 -13.68 4.89
C ILE A 80 17.45 -13.23 5.97
N LEU A 81 17.02 -13.21 7.24
CA LEU A 81 17.83 -12.72 8.34
C LEU A 81 18.88 -13.72 8.83
N TYR A 82 18.58 -15.03 8.74
CA TYR A 82 19.41 -16.06 9.38
C TYR A 82 20.13 -16.99 8.41
N GLU A 83 19.76 -17.01 7.15
CA GLU A 83 20.44 -17.83 6.14
C GLU A 83 21.51 -17.03 5.40
N THR A 84 22.76 -17.52 5.45
CA THR A 84 23.89 -17.01 4.68
C THR A 84 23.90 -17.48 3.23
N ARG A 85 22.95 -18.33 2.84
CA ARG A 85 22.80 -18.91 1.49
C ARG A 85 21.72 -18.17 0.67
N LYS A 86 21.72 -18.40 -0.63
CA LYS A 86 20.68 -17.91 -1.52
C LYS A 86 19.30 -18.44 -1.10
N VAL A 87 18.35 -17.55 -0.87
CA VAL A 87 16.98 -17.87 -0.53
C VAL A 87 16.14 -17.78 -1.80
N PHE A 88 15.42 -18.87 -2.13
CA PHE A 88 14.46 -18.87 -3.20
C PHE A 88 13.08 -18.51 -2.67
N PHE A 89 12.40 -17.59 -3.37
CA PHE A 89 11.18 -16.98 -2.90
C PHE A 89 10.10 -17.24 -3.95
N LYS A 90 9.09 -18.00 -3.56
CA LYS A 90 7.90 -18.20 -4.40
C LYS A 90 6.89 -17.10 -4.14
N TYR A 91 6.47 -16.43 -5.18
CA TYR A 91 5.46 -15.37 -5.07
C TYR A 91 4.53 -15.36 -6.28
N ASN A 92 3.35 -14.83 -6.10
CA ASN A 92 2.44 -14.51 -7.18
C ASN A 92 2.82 -13.14 -7.75
N TYR A 93 3.28 -13.13 -9.00
CA TYR A 93 3.78 -11.91 -9.66
C TYR A 93 2.70 -10.83 -9.75
N ASP A 94 1.48 -11.20 -10.12
CA ASP A 94 0.36 -10.26 -10.26
C ASP A 94 0.02 -9.60 -8.92
N LEU A 95 -0.18 -10.39 -7.88
CA LEU A 95 -0.52 -9.87 -6.56
C LEU A 95 0.58 -8.99 -5.96
N LEU A 96 1.84 -9.41 -6.10
CA LEU A 96 2.97 -8.64 -5.58
C LEU A 96 3.13 -7.32 -6.34
N THR A 97 3.03 -7.33 -7.66
CA THR A 97 3.12 -6.14 -8.50
C THR A 97 2.00 -5.15 -8.17
N ARG A 98 0.76 -5.62 -8.06
CA ARG A 98 -0.40 -4.78 -7.69
C ARG A 98 -0.24 -4.16 -6.30
N TRP A 99 0.27 -4.94 -5.35
CA TRP A 99 0.55 -4.42 -4.01
C TRP A 99 1.64 -3.34 -4.00
N LEU A 100 2.74 -3.55 -4.72
CA LEU A 100 3.81 -2.57 -4.85
C LEU A 100 3.31 -1.28 -5.52
N LEU A 101 2.56 -1.39 -6.61
CA LEU A 101 1.95 -0.24 -7.29
C LEU A 101 0.97 0.51 -6.38
N LYS A 102 0.16 -0.21 -5.61
CA LYS A 102 -0.71 0.38 -4.59
C LYS A 102 0.10 1.26 -3.62
N GLY A 103 1.17 0.71 -3.04
CA GLY A 103 2.01 1.43 -2.10
C GLY A 103 2.66 2.68 -2.71
N MET A 104 3.22 2.56 -3.90
CA MET A 104 3.83 3.68 -4.62
C MET A 104 2.82 4.79 -4.91
N LEU A 105 1.62 4.45 -5.39
CA LEU A 105 0.60 5.43 -5.73
C LEU A 105 0.00 6.12 -4.49
N GLN A 106 -0.18 5.38 -3.41
CA GLN A 106 -0.63 5.96 -2.14
C GLN A 106 0.41 6.94 -1.58
N PHE A 107 1.67 6.56 -1.61
CA PHE A 107 2.77 7.43 -1.19
C PHE A 107 2.81 8.70 -2.05
N THR A 108 2.72 8.58 -3.37
CA THR A 108 2.72 9.71 -4.31
C THR A 108 1.53 10.64 -4.06
N ARG A 109 0.32 10.10 -3.88
CA ARG A 109 -0.88 10.90 -3.57
C ARG A 109 -0.76 11.63 -2.24
N ARG A 110 -0.13 11.01 -1.25
CA ARG A 110 0.10 11.67 0.05
C ARG A 110 1.10 12.81 -0.06
N GLN A 111 2.14 12.66 -0.87
CA GLN A 111 3.17 13.69 -1.08
C GLN A 111 2.74 14.77 -2.06
N ASN A 112 1.87 14.45 -3.00
CA ASN A 112 1.36 15.39 -3.99
C ASN A 112 -0.15 15.18 -4.21
N PRO A 113 -1.01 15.91 -3.50
CA PRO A 113 -2.47 15.76 -3.59
C PRO A 113 -3.05 16.12 -4.97
N TYR A 114 -2.25 16.72 -5.84
CA TYR A 114 -2.64 17.06 -7.23
C TYR A 114 -2.28 16.00 -8.26
N THR A 115 -1.68 14.88 -7.86
CA THR A 115 -1.43 13.76 -8.78
C THR A 115 -2.76 13.17 -9.23
N ASN A 116 -3.02 13.24 -10.55
CA ASN A 116 -4.28 12.86 -11.15
C ASN A 116 -4.69 11.41 -10.88
N MET A 117 -5.99 11.23 -10.69
CA MET A 117 -6.67 9.95 -10.47
C MET A 117 -6.51 8.96 -11.63
N GLU A 118 -6.08 9.40 -12.82
CA GLU A 118 -5.87 8.53 -13.99
C GLU A 118 -4.89 7.38 -13.74
N THR A 119 -3.88 7.62 -12.91
CA THR A 119 -2.89 6.60 -12.59
C THR A 119 -3.43 5.53 -11.62
N ALA A 120 -4.43 5.83 -10.82
CA ALA A 120 -5.04 4.89 -9.88
C ALA A 120 -5.94 3.87 -10.57
N CYS A 121 -6.56 4.24 -11.70
CA CYS A 121 -7.35 3.32 -12.54
C CYS A 121 -6.52 2.16 -13.08
N ILE A 122 -5.23 2.37 -13.33
CA ILE A 122 -4.34 1.32 -13.84
C ILE A 122 -4.26 0.10 -12.90
N ILE A 123 -4.42 0.30 -11.59
CA ILE A 123 -4.37 -0.80 -10.61
C ILE A 123 -5.64 -1.66 -10.63
N THR A 124 -6.78 -1.05 -10.90
CA THR A 124 -8.10 -1.71 -10.87
C THR A 124 -8.55 -2.20 -12.23
N GLU A 125 -8.15 -1.54 -13.32
CA GLU A 125 -8.58 -1.87 -14.69
C GLU A 125 -7.61 -2.82 -15.41
N THR A 126 -6.38 -2.94 -14.97
CA THR A 126 -5.49 -3.96 -15.50
C THR A 126 -5.89 -5.34 -14.97
N ARG A 127 -6.99 -5.84 -15.44
CA ARG A 127 -7.14 -7.26 -15.71
C ARG A 127 -6.05 -7.60 -16.71
N TRP A 128 -4.87 -7.91 -16.21
CA TRP A 128 -3.81 -8.41 -17.04
C TRP A 128 -4.25 -9.79 -17.52
N GLU A 129 -4.85 -9.83 -18.71
CA GLU A 129 -4.98 -11.07 -19.46
C GLU A 129 -3.59 -11.45 -19.94
N PHE A 130 -2.84 -12.06 -19.06
CA PHE A 130 -1.70 -12.85 -19.48
C PHE A 130 -2.21 -14.25 -19.83
N SER A 131 -2.43 -14.43 -21.09
CA SER A 131 -2.53 -15.76 -21.68
C SER A 131 -1.20 -16.50 -21.58
#